data_d08ba2ced39a253c60121b3f923b85a8
#
_entry.id   d08ba2ced39a253c60121b3f923b85a8
#
_cell.length_a   1.000
_cell.length_b   1.000
_cell.length_c   1.000
_cell.angle_alpha   90.00
_cell.angle_beta   90.00
_cell.angle_gamma   90.00
#
_symmetry.space_group_name_H-M   'P 1'
#
loop_
_entity.id
_entity.type
_entity.pdbx_description
1 polymer ?
#
loop_
_entity_poly.entity_id
_entity_poly.type
_entity_poly.pdbx_seq_one_letter_code
_entity_poly.pdbx_strand_id
1 'polypeptide(L)'
;MEENFIKIYHWLYPLSWLYGIGVCLRNKLFDWGWLRSKSFDVPVICVGNLAVGGTGKTPHTEYLIKLLQKNGVNVATLSRGYKRKSRGYVLADDKSNVRQIGDEPYQIKNKFPNARVAVDENRCHGIEQLLKLENPTVEAIILDDAFQHRHVKAGLNILLTDFHRLLCDDALLPAGRLREPSSGCLLYTSPSPRD
;
A
#
# COMPACT_ATOMS: atom_id res chain seq x y z
N MET A 1 20.32 -7.25 -24.62
CA MET A 1 18.99 -6.92 -24.06
C MET A 1 18.37 -8.26 -23.68
N GLU A 2 18.42 -8.63 -22.40
CA GLU A 2 17.73 -9.83 -21.95
C GLU A 2 16.24 -9.52 -21.93
N GLU A 3 15.50 -10.16 -22.85
CA GLU A 3 14.06 -10.23 -22.79
C GLU A 3 13.68 -10.92 -21.49
N ASN A 4 13.32 -10.15 -20.48
CA ASN A 4 12.68 -10.68 -19.28
C ASN A 4 11.28 -11.19 -19.65
N PHE A 5 11.26 -12.40 -20.23
CA PHE A 5 10.02 -13.11 -20.50
C PHE A 5 9.23 -13.23 -19.20
N ILE A 6 8.03 -12.67 -19.21
CA ILE A 6 7.06 -12.84 -18.12
C ILE A 6 6.81 -14.34 -17.98
N LYS A 7 7.37 -14.94 -16.93
CA LYS A 7 7.21 -16.37 -16.69
C LYS A 7 5.85 -16.62 -16.07
N ILE A 8 4.88 -17.00 -16.90
CA ILE A 8 3.54 -17.43 -16.45
C ILE A 8 3.53 -18.95 -16.42
N TYR A 9 3.12 -19.49 -15.28
CA TYR A 9 3.02 -20.95 -15.09
C TYR A 9 1.61 -21.42 -15.48
N HIS A 10 1.40 -21.72 -16.76
CA HIS A 10 0.07 -22.08 -17.30
C HIS A 10 -0.61 -23.25 -16.59
N TRP A 11 0.13 -24.21 -16.11
CA TRP A 11 -0.40 -25.36 -15.35
C TRP A 11 -1.02 -24.95 -14.00
N LEU A 12 -0.72 -23.77 -13.48
CA LEU A 12 -1.29 -23.21 -12.25
C LEU A 12 -2.58 -22.40 -12.47
N TYR A 13 -3.04 -22.24 -13.72
CA TYR A 13 -4.27 -21.49 -13.99
C TYR A 13 -5.50 -21.97 -13.19
N PRO A 14 -5.75 -23.27 -12.99
CA PRO A 14 -6.89 -23.70 -12.19
C PRO A 14 -6.87 -23.15 -10.76
N LEU A 15 -5.66 -23.11 -10.14
CA LEU A 15 -5.47 -22.52 -8.81
C LEU A 15 -5.61 -21.01 -8.81
N SER A 16 -5.11 -20.35 -9.86
CA SER A 16 -5.27 -18.90 -10.03
C SER A 16 -6.73 -18.52 -10.22
N TRP A 17 -7.51 -19.35 -10.87
CA TRP A 17 -8.94 -19.13 -11.04
C TRP A 17 -9.70 -19.22 -9.70
N LEU A 18 -9.41 -20.23 -8.88
CA LEU A 18 -9.95 -20.34 -7.52
C LEU A 18 -9.54 -19.15 -6.65
N TYR A 19 -8.28 -18.75 -6.71
CA TYR A 19 -7.79 -17.53 -6.03
C TYR A 19 -8.55 -16.29 -6.49
N GLY A 20 -8.74 -16.14 -7.81
CA GLY A 20 -9.47 -15.03 -8.41
C GLY A 20 -10.92 -14.95 -7.95
N ILE A 21 -11.63 -16.10 -7.87
CA ILE A 21 -12.99 -16.15 -7.33
C ILE A 21 -13.02 -15.64 -5.89
N GLY A 22 -12.08 -16.09 -5.04
CA GLY A 22 -12.00 -15.63 -3.65
C GLY A 22 -11.77 -14.13 -3.55
N VAL A 23 -10.86 -13.57 -4.36
CA VAL A 23 -10.59 -12.12 -4.41
C VAL A 23 -11.82 -11.35 -4.93
N CYS A 24 -12.46 -11.83 -6.00
CA CYS A 24 -13.67 -11.20 -6.55
C CYS A 24 -14.81 -11.20 -5.52
N LEU A 25 -15.02 -12.33 -4.83
CA LEU A 25 -16.06 -12.43 -3.80
C LEU A 25 -15.78 -11.44 -2.65
N ARG A 26 -14.55 -11.39 -2.15
CA ARG A 26 -14.13 -10.42 -1.14
C ARG A 26 -14.42 -8.99 -1.60
N ASN A 27 -14.05 -8.65 -2.83
CA ASN A 27 -14.25 -7.31 -3.37
C ASN A 27 -15.75 -6.97 -3.50
N LYS A 28 -16.59 -7.90 -3.95
CA LYS A 28 -18.04 -7.72 -3.98
C LYS A 28 -18.65 -7.53 -2.60
N LEU A 29 -18.14 -8.19 -1.56
CA LEU A 29 -18.60 -7.97 -0.18
C LEU A 29 -18.34 -6.55 0.31
N PHE A 30 -17.23 -5.91 -0.13
CA PHE A 30 -17.01 -4.48 0.10
C PHE A 30 -17.98 -3.62 -0.72
N ASP A 31 -18.19 -3.95 -2.00
CA ASP A 31 -19.06 -3.18 -2.89
C ASP A 31 -20.52 -3.22 -2.43
N TRP A 32 -20.98 -4.34 -1.89
CA TRP A 32 -22.31 -4.51 -1.30
C TRP A 32 -22.44 -3.93 0.13
N GLY A 33 -21.35 -3.42 0.70
CA GLY A 33 -21.34 -2.83 2.04
C GLY A 33 -21.39 -3.84 3.20
N TRP A 34 -21.25 -5.13 2.93
CA TRP A 34 -21.15 -6.16 3.98
C TRP A 34 -19.83 -6.03 4.75
N LEU A 35 -18.76 -5.72 4.04
CA LEU A 35 -17.50 -5.32 4.65
C LEU A 35 -17.40 -3.80 4.64
N ARG A 36 -17.16 -3.22 5.80
CA ARG A 36 -17.14 -1.75 5.97
C ARG A 36 -15.77 -1.18 5.62
N SER A 37 -15.79 -0.09 4.89
CA SER A 37 -14.62 0.78 4.69
C SER A 37 -14.79 2.05 5.53
N LYS A 38 -13.72 2.47 6.21
CA LYS A 38 -13.70 3.66 7.07
C LYS A 38 -12.98 4.80 6.36
N SER A 39 -13.60 5.98 6.33
CA SER A 39 -12.96 7.23 5.94
C SER A 39 -12.45 7.96 7.17
N PHE A 40 -11.47 8.84 6.99
CA PHE A 40 -10.86 9.64 8.05
C PHE A 40 -10.87 11.12 7.62
N ASP A 41 -10.89 12.02 8.59
CA ASP A 41 -10.98 13.46 8.35
C ASP A 41 -9.66 14.06 7.81
N VAL A 42 -8.55 13.32 7.91
CA VAL A 42 -7.27 13.70 7.32
C VAL A 42 -7.07 13.04 5.95
N PRO A 43 -6.37 13.69 5.02
CA PRO A 43 -5.99 13.10 3.75
C PRO A 43 -5.21 11.80 3.95
N VAL A 44 -5.74 10.71 3.42
CA VAL A 44 -5.07 9.41 3.40
C VAL A 44 -4.67 9.10 1.96
N ILE A 45 -3.38 8.95 1.73
CA ILE A 45 -2.77 8.63 0.43
C ILE A 45 -2.31 7.18 0.47
N CYS A 46 -2.85 6.34 -0.40
CA CYS A 46 -2.44 4.94 -0.51
C CYS A 46 -1.44 4.79 -1.66
N VAL A 47 -0.25 4.30 -1.36
CA VAL A 47 0.75 3.89 -2.36
C VAL A 47 0.79 2.38 -2.40
N GLY A 48 0.65 1.79 -3.56
CA GLY A 48 0.66 0.34 -3.67
C GLY A 48 0.78 -0.17 -5.09
N ASN A 49 0.73 -1.49 -5.23
CA ASN A 49 0.76 -2.17 -6.50
C ASN A 49 -0.19 -3.37 -6.49
N LEU A 50 -0.51 -3.88 -7.67
CA LEU A 50 -1.30 -5.10 -7.84
C LEU A 50 -0.44 -6.36 -7.96
N ALA A 51 0.82 -6.23 -8.32
CA ALA A 51 1.72 -7.36 -8.52
C ALA A 51 2.63 -7.59 -7.30
N VAL A 52 3.00 -8.83 -7.07
CA VAL A 52 4.08 -9.17 -6.11
C VAL A 52 5.41 -8.78 -6.73
N GLY A 53 6.24 -8.05 -5.98
CA GLY A 53 7.59 -7.67 -6.40
C GLY A 53 7.93 -6.21 -6.11
N GLY A 54 9.14 -5.83 -6.46
CA GLY A 54 9.67 -4.47 -6.27
C GLY A 54 9.21 -3.54 -7.41
N THR A 55 8.13 -2.81 -7.19
CA THR A 55 7.60 -1.81 -8.14
C THR A 55 8.00 -0.38 -7.78
N GLY A 56 9.01 -0.21 -6.92
CA GLY A 56 9.47 1.11 -6.52
C GLY A 56 8.58 1.82 -5.50
N LYS A 57 7.78 1.11 -4.69
CA LYS A 57 6.91 1.72 -3.66
C LYS A 57 7.67 2.64 -2.73
N THR A 58 8.76 2.17 -2.13
CA THR A 58 9.55 2.93 -1.16
C THR A 58 10.07 4.25 -1.72
N PRO A 59 10.70 4.33 -2.92
CA PRO A 59 11.08 5.61 -3.52
C PRO A 59 9.91 6.57 -3.74
N HIS A 60 8.74 6.08 -4.13
CA HIS A 60 7.55 6.93 -4.32
C HIS A 60 7.00 7.43 -2.97
N THR A 61 6.95 6.57 -1.95
CA THR A 61 6.60 6.97 -0.58
C THR A 61 7.56 8.04 -0.07
N GLU A 62 8.87 7.88 -0.26
CA GLU A 62 9.87 8.88 0.11
C GLU A 62 9.70 10.21 -0.65
N TYR A 63 9.38 10.14 -1.94
CA TYR A 63 9.10 11.34 -2.74
C TYR A 63 7.88 12.11 -2.19
N LEU A 64 6.81 11.41 -1.85
CA LEU A 64 5.60 12.02 -1.28
C LEU A 64 5.88 12.63 0.09
N ILE A 65 6.65 11.97 0.95
CA ILE A 65 7.06 12.53 2.24
C ILE A 65 7.79 13.85 2.03
N LYS A 66 8.79 13.87 1.13
CA LYS A 66 9.53 15.10 0.80
C LYS A 66 8.63 16.21 0.28
N LEU A 67 7.72 15.86 -0.64
CA LEU A 67 6.79 16.81 -1.24
C LEU A 67 5.88 17.45 -0.18
N LEU A 68 5.29 16.65 0.69
CA LEU A 68 4.40 17.12 1.75
C LEU A 68 5.15 17.94 2.79
N GLN A 69 6.31 17.48 3.25
CA GLN A 69 7.14 18.23 4.22
C GLN A 69 7.63 19.56 3.65
N LYS A 70 7.98 19.61 2.33
CA LYS A 70 8.36 20.86 1.67
C LYS A 70 7.24 21.90 1.69
N ASN A 71 5.99 21.45 1.71
CA ASN A 71 4.80 22.29 1.81
C ASN A 71 4.33 22.50 3.26
N GLY A 72 5.15 22.17 4.25
CA GLY A 72 4.86 22.40 5.67
C GLY A 72 3.86 21.43 6.29
N VAL A 73 3.52 20.33 5.61
CA VAL A 73 2.55 19.35 6.08
C VAL A 73 3.21 18.33 7.03
N ASN A 74 2.62 18.12 8.20
CA ASN A 74 3.04 17.10 9.15
C ASN A 74 2.55 15.72 8.69
N VAL A 75 3.45 14.95 8.09
CA VAL A 75 3.14 13.68 7.45
C VAL A 75 3.44 12.50 8.37
N ALA A 76 2.52 11.53 8.37
CA ALA A 76 2.76 10.21 8.94
C ALA A 76 2.78 9.14 7.85
N THR A 77 3.56 8.08 8.06
CA THR A 77 3.52 6.87 7.25
C THR A 77 3.04 5.70 8.08
N LEU A 78 2.20 4.85 7.49
CA LEU A 78 1.71 3.65 8.12
C LEU A 78 1.85 2.45 7.18
N SER A 79 2.62 1.47 7.60
CA SER A 79 2.82 0.23 6.87
C SER A 79 2.48 -0.99 7.72
N ARG A 80 2.58 -2.19 7.14
CA ARG A 80 2.41 -3.43 7.89
C ARG A 80 3.64 -3.79 8.75
N GLY A 81 4.80 -3.31 8.35
CA GLY A 81 6.06 -3.75 8.93
C GLY A 81 6.39 -5.19 8.50
N TYR A 82 6.70 -5.38 7.22
CA TYR A 82 7.03 -6.71 6.70
C TYR A 82 8.19 -7.33 7.46
N LYS A 83 8.08 -8.62 7.83
CA LYS A 83 9.05 -9.40 8.62
C LYS A 83 9.39 -8.85 10.02
N ARG A 84 8.66 -7.87 10.53
CA ARG A 84 8.85 -7.43 11.93
C ARG A 84 8.47 -8.54 12.92
N LYS A 85 9.06 -8.50 14.11
CA LYS A 85 8.74 -9.44 15.20
C LYS A 85 7.68 -8.90 16.17
N SER A 86 7.48 -7.56 16.19
CA SER A 86 6.44 -6.93 16.98
C SER A 86 5.05 -7.19 16.41
N ARG A 87 4.01 -7.00 17.20
CA ARG A 87 2.59 -7.08 16.80
C ARG A 87 1.83 -5.83 17.23
N GLY A 88 0.72 -5.55 16.56
CA GLY A 88 -0.11 -4.39 16.82
C GLY A 88 0.56 -3.07 16.43
N TYR A 89 0.06 -1.98 16.95
CA TYR A 89 0.56 -0.65 16.68
C TYR A 89 1.92 -0.40 17.33
N VAL A 90 2.87 0.06 16.55
CA VAL A 90 4.18 0.54 17.02
C VAL A 90 4.50 1.86 16.32
N LEU A 91 4.65 2.93 17.10
CA LEU A 91 5.19 4.20 16.62
C LEU A 91 6.72 4.12 16.69
N ALA A 92 7.39 4.40 15.57
CA ALA A 92 8.84 4.41 15.53
C ALA A 92 9.42 5.60 16.30
N ASP A 93 10.38 5.31 17.13
CA ASP A 93 11.21 6.26 17.87
C ASP A 93 12.69 6.12 17.50
N ASP A 94 13.56 6.86 18.17
CA ASP A 94 15.01 6.83 17.90
C ASP A 94 15.69 5.54 18.40
N LYS A 95 15.00 4.73 19.21
CA LYS A 95 15.47 3.42 19.71
C LYS A 95 14.91 2.26 18.91
N SER A 96 13.97 2.53 18.00
CA SER A 96 13.36 1.53 17.16
C SER A 96 14.38 0.88 16.22
N ASN A 97 14.23 -0.42 15.99
CA ASN A 97 15.09 -1.19 15.12
C ASN A 97 14.29 -1.98 14.08
N VAL A 98 15.00 -2.51 13.10
CA VAL A 98 14.42 -3.32 12.00
C VAL A 98 13.54 -4.47 12.50
N ARG A 99 13.91 -5.12 13.61
CA ARG A 99 13.12 -6.23 14.16
C ARG A 99 11.78 -5.79 14.71
N GLN A 100 11.68 -4.54 15.16
CA GLN A 100 10.46 -3.97 15.73
C GLN A 100 9.51 -3.43 14.67
N ILE A 101 10.03 -2.73 13.66
CA ILE A 101 9.19 -2.02 12.69
C ILE A 101 9.31 -2.52 11.25
N GLY A 102 10.32 -3.33 10.93
CA GLY A 102 10.61 -3.81 9.58
C GLY A 102 11.60 -2.93 8.83
N ASP A 103 12.14 -3.43 7.72
CA ASP A 103 13.23 -2.76 6.96
C ASP A 103 12.79 -1.42 6.36
N GLU A 104 11.66 -1.41 5.63
CA GLU A 104 11.18 -0.22 4.92
C GLU A 104 10.79 0.93 5.87
N PRO A 105 10.00 0.70 6.94
CA PRO A 105 9.71 1.76 7.92
C PRO A 105 10.95 2.26 8.65
N TYR A 106 11.91 1.38 8.93
CA TYR A 106 13.17 1.77 9.56
C TYR A 106 13.99 2.68 8.65
N GLN A 107 14.07 2.36 7.35
CA GLN A 107 14.72 3.23 6.36
C GLN A 107 14.06 4.61 6.28
N ILE A 108 12.71 4.65 6.23
CA ILE A 108 11.96 5.91 6.18
C ILE A 108 12.20 6.73 7.46
N LYS A 109 12.18 6.12 8.65
CA LYS A 109 12.42 6.81 9.92
C LYS A 109 13.80 7.47 9.95
N ASN A 110 14.83 6.76 9.51
CA ASN A 110 16.21 7.31 9.50
C ASN A 110 16.38 8.43 8.48
N LYS A 111 15.71 8.33 7.33
CA LYS A 111 15.83 9.32 6.25
C LYS A 111 14.98 10.56 6.50
N PHE A 112 13.85 10.41 7.20
CA PHE A 112 12.88 11.47 7.47
C PHE A 112 12.57 11.56 8.97
N PRO A 113 13.47 12.08 9.80
CA PRO A 113 13.29 12.13 11.25
C PRO A 113 12.04 12.92 11.67
N ASN A 114 11.62 13.89 10.85
CA ASN A 114 10.42 14.69 11.11
C ASN A 114 9.11 14.01 10.68
N ALA A 115 9.17 12.88 9.96
CA ALA A 115 7.97 12.12 9.65
C ALA A 115 7.62 11.19 10.81
N ARG A 116 6.32 11.07 11.11
CA ARG A 116 5.82 10.06 12.03
C ARG A 116 5.74 8.72 11.28
N VAL A 117 6.52 7.74 11.70
CA VAL A 117 6.52 6.40 11.08
C VAL A 117 5.87 5.43 12.04
N ALA A 118 4.83 4.76 11.60
CA ALA A 118 4.13 3.75 12.39
C ALA A 118 3.92 2.46 11.60
N VAL A 119 3.76 1.38 12.32
CA VAL A 119 3.41 0.07 11.75
C VAL A 119 2.25 -0.54 12.52
N ASP A 120 1.31 -1.14 11.80
CA ASP A 120 0.19 -1.88 12.36
C ASP A 120 -0.36 -2.86 11.31
N GLU A 121 -0.79 -4.05 11.69
CA GLU A 121 -1.51 -4.97 10.81
C GLU A 121 -2.92 -4.44 10.49
N ASN A 122 -3.56 -3.78 11.45
CA ASN A 122 -4.85 -3.14 11.31
C ASN A 122 -4.68 -1.66 10.96
N ARG A 123 -4.80 -1.33 9.66
CA ARG A 123 -4.61 0.03 9.17
C ARG A 123 -5.59 1.04 9.77
N CYS A 124 -6.85 0.66 10.00
CA CYS A 124 -7.82 1.54 10.63
C CYS A 124 -7.38 1.91 12.05
N HIS A 125 -7.00 0.91 12.85
CA HIS A 125 -6.47 1.12 14.20
C HIS A 125 -5.20 1.97 14.18
N GLY A 126 -4.25 1.67 13.29
CA GLY A 126 -3.02 2.44 13.15
C GLY A 126 -3.26 3.92 12.83
N ILE A 127 -4.21 4.22 11.92
CA ILE A 127 -4.61 5.61 11.61
C ILE A 127 -5.21 6.27 12.86
N GLU A 128 -6.11 5.60 13.57
CA GLU A 128 -6.72 6.13 14.80
C GLU A 128 -5.69 6.48 15.87
N GLN A 129 -4.63 5.66 16.01
CA GLN A 129 -3.54 5.95 16.95
C GLN A 129 -2.69 7.13 16.47
N LEU A 130 -2.40 7.24 15.17
CA LEU A 130 -1.66 8.36 14.61
C LEU A 130 -2.40 9.69 14.78
N LEU A 131 -3.73 9.69 14.66
CA LEU A 131 -4.56 10.89 14.83
C LEU A 131 -4.65 11.38 16.28
N LYS A 132 -4.30 10.54 17.26
CA LYS A 132 -4.22 10.94 18.68
C LYS A 132 -2.92 11.69 19.03
N LEU A 133 -1.97 11.77 18.08
CA LEU A 133 -0.71 12.48 18.31
C LEU A 133 -0.94 13.98 18.22
N GLU A 134 -0.61 14.72 19.27
CA GLU A 134 -0.87 16.16 19.37
C GLU A 134 0.33 17.04 18.96
N ASN A 135 1.57 16.55 19.14
CA ASN A 135 2.77 17.34 18.92
C ASN A 135 3.82 16.64 18.04
N PRO A 136 3.89 16.97 16.73
CA PRO A 136 2.91 17.73 15.94
C PRO A 136 1.69 16.88 15.59
N THR A 137 0.55 17.53 15.39
CA THR A 137 -0.66 16.90 14.86
C THR A 137 -0.41 16.36 13.45
N VAL A 138 -0.89 15.17 13.16
CA VAL A 138 -0.75 14.55 11.83
C VAL A 138 -1.78 15.15 10.88
N GLU A 139 -1.31 15.72 9.75
CA GLU A 139 -2.13 16.41 8.76
C GLU A 139 -2.33 15.59 7.48
N ALA A 140 -1.46 14.63 7.21
CA ALA A 140 -1.61 13.67 6.11
C ALA A 140 -1.01 12.31 6.46
N ILE A 141 -1.60 11.24 5.96
CA ILE A 141 -1.14 9.87 6.20
C ILE A 141 -0.86 9.18 4.88
N ILE A 142 0.34 8.64 4.73
CA ILE A 142 0.71 7.80 3.59
C ILE A 142 0.64 6.34 4.04
N LEU A 143 -0.21 5.55 3.38
CA LEU A 143 -0.28 4.10 3.56
C LEU A 143 0.63 3.42 2.54
N ASP A 144 1.64 2.72 3.04
CA ASP A 144 2.55 1.96 2.19
C ASP A 144 2.09 0.50 2.05
N ASP A 145 2.07 0.02 0.80
CA ASP A 145 1.59 -1.32 0.39
C ASP A 145 0.20 -1.68 0.97
N ALA A 146 -0.73 -0.73 0.88
CA ALA A 146 -2.06 -0.89 1.46
C ALA A 146 -3.20 -0.99 0.42
N PHE A 147 -2.88 -1.14 -0.86
CA PHE A 147 -3.86 -1.15 -1.94
C PHE A 147 -4.94 -2.24 -1.77
N GLN A 148 -4.56 -3.41 -1.24
CA GLN A 148 -5.49 -4.50 -0.95
C GLN A 148 -6.30 -4.30 0.34
N HIS A 149 -5.98 -3.27 1.15
CA HIS A 149 -6.64 -2.99 2.43
C HIS A 149 -7.88 -2.10 2.28
N ARG A 150 -8.93 -2.61 1.63
CA ARG A 150 -10.18 -1.88 1.35
C ARG A 150 -10.97 -1.46 2.61
N HIS A 151 -10.55 -1.89 3.80
CA HIS A 151 -11.11 -1.37 5.08
C HIS A 151 -10.82 0.11 5.32
N VAL A 152 -9.77 0.66 4.71
CA VAL A 152 -9.50 2.10 4.70
C VAL A 152 -9.91 2.66 3.34
N LYS A 153 -10.78 3.68 3.35
CA LYS A 153 -11.11 4.45 2.15
C LYS A 153 -10.11 5.60 2.04
N ALA A 154 -9.07 5.40 1.23
CA ALA A 154 -8.10 6.45 0.95
C ALA A 154 -8.73 7.55 0.08
N GLY A 155 -8.32 8.79 0.31
CA GLY A 155 -8.73 9.94 -0.53
C GLY A 155 -7.98 9.96 -1.87
N LEU A 156 -6.74 9.48 -1.89
CA LEU A 156 -5.91 9.35 -3.09
C LEU A 156 -5.27 7.98 -3.13
N ASN A 157 -5.38 7.29 -4.28
CA ASN A 157 -4.71 6.02 -4.52
C ASN A 157 -3.68 6.18 -5.63
N ILE A 158 -2.43 5.84 -5.35
CA ILE A 158 -1.33 5.84 -6.32
C ILE A 158 -0.96 4.40 -6.59
N LEU A 159 -1.33 3.94 -7.78
CA LEU A 159 -1.05 2.60 -8.25
C LEU A 159 0.25 2.60 -9.05
N LEU A 160 1.22 1.83 -8.60
CA LEU A 160 2.49 1.65 -9.27
C LEU A 160 2.46 0.41 -10.16
N THR A 161 2.95 0.55 -11.37
CA THR A 161 3.14 -0.56 -12.31
C THR A 161 4.58 -0.59 -12.80
N ASP A 162 5.08 -1.76 -13.13
CA ASP A 162 6.40 -1.93 -13.73
C ASP A 162 6.30 -1.71 -15.24
N PHE A 163 7.17 -0.85 -15.80
CA PHE A 163 7.22 -0.58 -17.22
C PHE A 163 7.55 -1.84 -18.06
N HIS A 164 8.40 -2.71 -17.52
CA HIS A 164 8.80 -3.95 -18.22
C HIS A 164 7.80 -5.10 -18.02
N ARG A 165 6.77 -4.89 -17.18
CA ARG A 165 5.76 -5.90 -16.89
C ARG A 165 4.42 -5.24 -16.61
N LEU A 166 3.68 -5.01 -17.67
CA LEU A 166 2.37 -4.39 -17.57
C LEU A 166 1.37 -5.33 -16.89
N LEU A 167 0.39 -4.75 -16.22
CA LEU A 167 -0.64 -5.50 -15.51
C LEU A 167 -1.53 -6.34 -16.45
N CYS A 168 -1.68 -5.89 -17.72
CA CYS A 168 -2.44 -6.61 -18.73
C CYS A 168 -1.75 -7.89 -19.23
N ASP A 169 -0.42 -7.95 -19.10
CA ASP A 169 0.39 -9.06 -19.59
C ASP A 169 0.72 -10.08 -18.49
N ASP A 170 0.13 -9.93 -17.31
CA ASP A 170 0.40 -10.79 -16.16
C ASP A 170 -0.86 -11.56 -15.71
N ALA A 171 -0.66 -12.66 -15.01
CA ALA A 171 -1.73 -13.52 -14.49
C ALA A 171 -1.86 -13.40 -12.97
N LEU A 172 -3.01 -13.82 -12.44
CA LEU A 172 -3.24 -13.91 -11.01
C LEU A 172 -2.32 -14.96 -10.35
N LEU A 173 -2.01 -14.74 -9.08
CA LEU A 173 -1.36 -15.75 -8.26
C LEU A 173 -2.15 -17.06 -8.25
N PRO A 174 -1.49 -18.22 -8.25
CA PRO A 174 -0.03 -18.43 -8.28
C PRO A 174 0.55 -18.58 -9.70
N ALA A 175 -0.23 -18.50 -10.78
CA ALA A 175 0.26 -18.63 -12.16
C ALA A 175 1.13 -17.45 -12.60
N GLY A 176 0.78 -16.25 -12.18
CA GLY A 176 1.51 -15.01 -12.37
C GLY A 176 1.82 -14.30 -11.05
N ARG A 177 1.89 -12.96 -11.07
CA ARG A 177 2.23 -12.15 -9.91
C ARG A 177 1.10 -11.24 -9.43
N LEU A 178 -0.05 -11.21 -10.11
CA LEU A 178 -1.14 -10.34 -9.72
C LEU A 178 -1.80 -10.81 -8.42
N ARG A 179 -1.91 -9.93 -7.46
CA ARG A 179 -2.65 -10.13 -6.19
C ARG A 179 -4.15 -9.91 -6.36
N GLU A 180 -4.54 -9.12 -7.37
CA GLU A 180 -5.92 -8.81 -7.70
C GLU A 180 -6.09 -8.76 -9.23
N PRO A 181 -7.31 -9.07 -9.76
CA PRO A 181 -7.55 -8.97 -11.18
C PRO A 181 -7.40 -7.54 -11.66
N SER A 182 -6.87 -7.37 -12.89
CA SER A 182 -6.70 -6.05 -13.53
C SER A 182 -8.02 -5.27 -13.67
N SER A 183 -9.15 -5.97 -13.73
CA SER A 183 -10.50 -5.36 -13.71
C SER A 183 -10.77 -4.57 -12.42
N GLY A 184 -10.13 -4.91 -11.30
CA GLY A 184 -10.18 -4.11 -10.09
C GLY A 184 -9.52 -2.73 -10.23
N CYS A 185 -8.64 -2.54 -11.22
CA CYS A 185 -8.05 -1.24 -11.54
C CYS A 185 -9.02 -0.27 -12.23
N LEU A 186 -10.06 -0.76 -12.88
CA LEU A 186 -11.05 0.07 -13.58
C LEU A 186 -11.90 0.93 -12.63
N LEU A 187 -11.80 0.71 -11.32
CA LEU A 187 -12.40 1.56 -10.30
C LEU A 187 -11.58 2.84 -10.03
N TYR A 188 -10.41 2.98 -10.65
CA TYR A 188 -9.54 4.13 -10.50
C TYR A 188 -9.56 4.94 -11.80
N THR A 189 -10.07 6.15 -11.73
CA THR A 189 -9.96 7.11 -12.83
C THR A 189 -8.50 7.54 -12.93
N SER A 190 -7.84 7.18 -14.03
CA SER A 190 -6.59 7.80 -14.43
C SER A 190 -6.94 9.05 -15.22
N PRO A 191 -6.48 10.25 -14.84
CA PRO A 191 -6.60 11.40 -15.70
C PRO A 191 -5.89 11.08 -17.02
N SER A 192 -6.63 11.11 -18.12
CA SER A 192 -6.05 10.97 -19.45
C SER A 192 -5.29 12.25 -19.78
N PRO A 193 -4.07 12.15 -20.37
CA PRO A 193 -3.38 13.36 -20.86
C PRO A 193 -4.12 14.07 -22.01
N ARG A 194 -5.27 13.58 -22.40
CA ARG A 194 -6.10 14.12 -23.50
C ARG A 194 -7.40 14.78 -23.03
N ASP A 195 -7.62 14.83 -21.72
CA ASP A 195 -8.80 15.49 -21.12
C ASP A 195 -8.47 16.91 -20.70
#